data_b6bbbf9c37e5a9777f499ba3e08f32f1
#
_entry.id   b6bbbf9c37e5a9777f499ba3e08f32f1
#
_cell.length_a   1.000
_cell.length_b   1.000
_cell.length_c   1.000
_cell.angle_alpha   90.00
_cell.angle_beta   90.00
_cell.angle_gamma   90.00
#
_symmetry.space_group_name_H-M   'P 1'
#
loop_
_entity.id
_entity.type
_entity.pdbx_description
1 polymer ?
#
loop_
_entity_poly.entity_id
_entity_poly.type
_entity_poly.pdbx_seq_one_letter_code
_entity_poly.pdbx_strand_id
1 'polypeptide(L)'
;RRTFLQQSSLAMMALATNTVNAEPRKKASFRFQLWRHATLFIEVNKLNILVDPMLSAKEAMNPIQNAGNSFRIPMVDLPFNEEALKKKLMTVNAILLTHLHADHWDAKARELLNKEMPIICQPTDVERLKQQGFTELIPLADHMEWKGIGITRTGGQHGTGEIGKRMGPVSGYVIAHKKQSLYIAGDTIWCEDVKKAIDRYQPDHIIVNGGGARFLQGDAITMTGKDILEVSKVTKASISVVHLETINHCLEKRKDFREIIEQNQLQKQVMIPDDGSWSKV
;
A
#
# COMPACT_ATOMS: atom_id res chain seq x y z
N ARG A 1 81.61 43.08 -19.87
CA ARG A 1 80.70 42.11 -20.55
C ARG A 1 79.99 41.37 -19.53
N ARG A 2 78.73 41.71 -19.24
CA ARG A 2 77.88 41.05 -18.26
C ARG A 2 76.76 40.30 -18.96
N THR A 3 76.71 39.00 -18.81
CA THR A 3 75.66 38.11 -19.32
C THR A 3 74.52 38.10 -18.34
N PHE A 4 73.31 38.41 -18.76
CA PHE A 4 72.07 38.33 -18.01
C PHE A 4 71.48 36.94 -18.18
N LEU A 5 71.33 36.22 -17.06
CA LEU A 5 70.56 34.98 -17.01
C LEU A 5 69.13 35.33 -16.64
N GLN A 6 68.18 35.00 -17.53
CA GLN A 6 66.75 35.04 -17.29
C GLN A 6 66.34 33.72 -16.59
N GLN A 7 65.83 33.83 -15.39
CA GLN A 7 65.15 32.73 -14.71
C GLN A 7 63.66 32.78 -15.08
N SER A 8 63.19 31.71 -15.72
CA SER A 8 61.76 31.49 -16.01
C SER A 8 61.12 30.74 -14.87
N SER A 9 60.25 31.40 -14.11
CA SER A 9 59.45 30.77 -13.05
C SER A 9 58.21 30.12 -13.68
N LEU A 10 58.13 28.79 -13.70
CA LEU A 10 56.90 28.05 -13.98
C LEU A 10 56.01 28.05 -12.73
N ALA A 11 54.91 28.76 -12.81
CA ALA A 11 53.84 28.65 -11.82
C ALA A 11 52.99 27.42 -12.13
N MET A 12 53.09 26.37 -11.30
CA MET A 12 52.16 25.23 -11.31
C MET A 12 50.85 25.63 -10.65
N MET A 13 49.79 25.80 -11.41
CA MET A 13 48.42 25.90 -10.90
C MET A 13 47.92 24.49 -10.52
N ALA A 14 47.82 24.20 -9.24
CA ALA A 14 47.16 23.02 -8.75
C ALA A 14 45.65 23.22 -8.83
N LEU A 15 44.98 22.51 -9.77
CA LEU A 15 43.53 22.38 -9.77
C LEU A 15 43.11 21.50 -8.59
N ALA A 16 42.56 22.11 -7.53
CA ALA A 16 41.89 21.42 -6.50
C ALA A 16 40.54 20.92 -7.02
N THR A 17 40.46 19.63 -7.36
CA THR A 17 39.16 18.96 -7.62
C THR A 17 38.44 18.77 -6.30
N ASN A 18 37.46 19.64 -6.02
CA ASN A 18 36.50 19.41 -4.97
C ASN A 18 35.61 18.22 -5.36
N THR A 19 36.01 17.01 -4.99
CA THR A 19 35.12 15.87 -4.96
C THR A 19 34.11 16.10 -3.85
N VAL A 20 32.93 16.58 -4.21
CA VAL A 20 31.76 16.58 -3.33
C VAL A 20 31.42 15.11 -3.08
N ASN A 21 31.88 14.57 -1.96
CA ASN A 21 31.40 13.30 -1.44
C ASN A 21 29.90 13.47 -1.13
N ALA A 22 29.03 13.09 -2.08
CA ALA A 22 27.62 12.92 -1.81
C ALA A 22 27.49 11.80 -0.78
N GLU A 23 27.21 12.15 0.46
CA GLU A 23 26.84 11.15 1.48
C GLU A 23 25.72 10.29 0.90
N PRO A 24 25.80 8.94 1.01
CA PRO A 24 24.74 8.08 0.55
C PRO A 24 23.46 8.50 1.29
N ARG A 25 22.46 8.97 0.55
CA ARG A 25 21.12 9.27 1.10
C ARG A 25 20.73 8.06 1.95
N LYS A 26 20.59 8.23 3.26
CA LYS A 26 20.07 7.20 4.16
C LYS A 26 18.76 6.75 3.55
N LYS A 27 18.71 5.50 3.05
CA LYS A 27 17.52 4.90 2.49
C LYS A 27 16.45 5.00 3.56
N ALA A 28 15.32 5.64 3.29
CA ALA A 28 14.22 5.69 4.24
C ALA A 28 13.95 4.27 4.70
N SER A 29 13.89 4.05 6.02
CA SER A 29 13.72 2.70 6.57
C SER A 29 12.37 2.10 6.21
N PHE A 30 11.42 2.94 5.87
CA PHE A 30 10.07 2.58 5.51
C PHE A 30 9.53 3.47 4.39
N ARG A 31 9.05 2.88 3.29
CA ARG A 31 8.32 3.55 2.21
C ARG A 31 7.42 2.57 1.51
N PHE A 32 6.38 3.07 0.85
CA PHE A 32 5.49 2.27 0.01
C PHE A 32 5.26 2.93 -1.34
N GLN A 33 4.93 2.12 -2.33
CA GLN A 33 4.49 2.55 -3.65
C GLN A 33 3.06 2.03 -3.84
N LEU A 34 2.12 2.91 -4.14
CA LEU A 34 0.81 2.49 -4.61
C LEU A 34 0.96 2.05 -6.06
N TRP A 35 0.69 0.77 -6.35
CA TRP A 35 0.66 0.33 -7.73
C TRP A 35 -0.69 0.66 -8.36
N ARG A 36 -1.75 0.26 -7.72
CA ARG A 36 -3.14 0.52 -8.12
C ARG A 36 -4.07 -0.02 -7.03
N HIS A 37 -5.22 0.61 -6.81
CA HIS A 37 -6.24 0.11 -5.90
C HIS A 37 -5.72 -0.05 -4.46
N ALA A 38 -5.73 -1.28 -3.92
CA ALA A 38 -5.12 -1.65 -2.65
C ALA A 38 -3.75 -2.33 -2.82
N THR A 39 -3.25 -2.44 -4.05
CA THR A 39 -1.96 -3.08 -4.31
C THR A 39 -0.82 -2.15 -3.93
N LEU A 40 -0.12 -2.50 -2.85
CA LEU A 40 1.00 -1.72 -2.32
C LEU A 40 2.30 -2.52 -2.41
N PHE A 41 3.37 -1.85 -2.79
CA PHE A 41 4.72 -2.40 -2.73
C PHE A 41 5.47 -1.67 -1.61
N ILE A 42 5.77 -2.38 -0.54
CA ILE A 42 6.37 -1.83 0.68
C ILE A 42 7.84 -2.21 0.75
N GLU A 43 8.71 -1.23 0.92
CA GLU A 43 10.12 -1.44 1.25
C GLU A 43 10.35 -1.13 2.74
N VAL A 44 10.76 -2.14 3.51
CA VAL A 44 11.08 -2.03 4.93
C VAL A 44 12.23 -2.99 5.28
N ASN A 45 13.23 -2.53 6.04
CA ASN A 45 14.35 -3.36 6.48
C ASN A 45 15.02 -4.21 5.35
N LYS A 46 15.17 -3.65 4.16
CA LYS A 46 15.67 -4.34 2.95
C LYS A 46 14.74 -5.47 2.43
N LEU A 47 13.54 -5.57 2.95
CA LEU A 47 12.50 -6.48 2.47
C LEU A 47 11.53 -5.73 1.59
N ASN A 48 11.00 -6.43 0.59
CA ASN A 48 9.95 -5.98 -0.30
C ASN A 48 8.71 -6.84 -0.04
N ILE A 49 7.63 -6.22 0.42
CA ILE A 49 6.35 -6.88 0.69
C ILE A 49 5.34 -6.36 -0.33
N LEU A 50 4.66 -7.25 -1.02
CA LEU A 50 3.57 -6.92 -1.93
C LEU A 50 2.23 -7.19 -1.23
N VAL A 51 1.42 -6.15 -1.08
CA VAL A 51 0.11 -6.22 -0.41
C VAL A 51 -0.98 -6.29 -1.46
N ASP A 52 -1.95 -7.16 -1.25
CA ASP A 52 -3.22 -7.27 -2.00
C ASP A 52 -3.03 -7.12 -3.52
N PRO A 53 -2.28 -8.03 -4.17
CA PRO A 53 -1.93 -7.88 -5.58
C PRO A 53 -3.11 -8.10 -6.53
N MET A 54 -3.59 -7.01 -7.15
CA MET A 54 -4.51 -6.98 -8.28
C MET A 54 -3.72 -6.69 -9.55
N LEU A 55 -3.28 -7.72 -10.28
CA LEU A 55 -2.30 -7.61 -11.37
C LEU A 55 -2.89 -7.77 -12.78
N SER A 56 -4.18 -8.01 -12.90
CA SER A 56 -4.88 -8.12 -14.19
C SER A 56 -4.77 -6.81 -14.99
N ALA A 57 -4.73 -6.92 -16.31
CA ALA A 57 -4.82 -5.77 -17.19
C ALA A 57 -6.16 -5.02 -17.00
N LYS A 58 -6.19 -3.75 -17.39
CA LYS A 58 -7.42 -2.97 -17.42
C LYS A 58 -8.54 -3.75 -18.14
N GLU A 59 -9.73 -3.71 -17.59
CA GLU A 59 -10.94 -4.35 -18.13
C GLU A 59 -10.87 -5.87 -18.31
N ALA A 60 -9.86 -6.55 -17.75
CA ALA A 60 -9.70 -7.99 -17.90
C ALA A 60 -10.73 -8.83 -17.12
N MET A 61 -11.32 -8.25 -16.08
CA MET A 61 -12.25 -8.94 -15.19
C MET A 61 -13.69 -8.46 -15.40
N ASN A 62 -14.65 -9.33 -15.07
CA ASN A 62 -16.06 -8.93 -15.07
C ASN A 62 -16.34 -7.88 -13.98
N PRO A 63 -17.34 -7.01 -14.18
CA PRO A 63 -17.74 -6.06 -13.16
C PRO A 63 -18.19 -6.76 -11.88
N ILE A 64 -17.99 -6.10 -10.75
CA ILE A 64 -18.65 -6.49 -9.50
C ILE A 64 -20.15 -6.39 -9.70
N GLN A 65 -20.86 -7.45 -9.38
CA GLN A 65 -22.30 -7.55 -9.57
C GLN A 65 -23.08 -6.70 -8.55
N ASN A 66 -24.29 -6.30 -8.90
CA ASN A 66 -25.14 -5.42 -8.08
C ASN A 66 -24.52 -4.05 -7.76
N ALA A 67 -23.62 -3.58 -8.62
CA ALA A 67 -23.09 -2.22 -8.61
C ALA A 67 -23.95 -1.28 -9.46
N GLY A 68 -23.79 0.04 -9.27
CA GLY A 68 -24.53 1.06 -10.02
C GLY A 68 -24.16 1.18 -11.51
N ASN A 69 -23.18 0.40 -11.98
CA ASN A 69 -22.77 0.33 -13.38
C ASN A 69 -22.18 -1.05 -13.71
N SER A 70 -21.92 -1.29 -14.99
CA SER A 70 -21.38 -2.55 -15.51
C SER A 70 -19.99 -2.41 -16.12
N PHE A 71 -19.20 -1.43 -15.70
CA PHE A 71 -17.83 -1.27 -16.19
C PHE A 71 -16.97 -2.46 -15.77
N ARG A 72 -16.22 -3.00 -16.73
CA ARG A 72 -15.25 -4.06 -16.46
C ARG A 72 -14.11 -3.52 -15.60
N ILE A 73 -13.57 -4.39 -14.78
CA ILE A 73 -12.49 -4.06 -13.82
C ILE A 73 -11.19 -4.81 -14.15
N PRO A 74 -10.05 -4.29 -13.75
CA PRO A 74 -9.78 -2.96 -13.18
C PRO A 74 -10.10 -1.84 -14.18
N MET A 75 -10.61 -0.69 -13.73
CA MET A 75 -10.97 0.42 -14.63
C MET A 75 -9.76 1.29 -15.03
N VAL A 76 -8.62 1.08 -14.41
CA VAL A 76 -7.36 1.79 -14.69
C VAL A 76 -6.22 0.81 -14.93
N ASP A 77 -5.19 1.25 -15.66
CA ASP A 77 -4.00 0.44 -15.92
C ASP A 77 -3.07 0.35 -14.71
N LEU A 78 -2.18 -0.66 -14.69
CA LEU A 78 -1.00 -0.63 -13.82
C LEU A 78 -0.03 0.47 -14.30
N PRO A 79 0.72 1.12 -13.40
CA PRO A 79 1.61 2.23 -13.78
C PRO A 79 2.92 1.78 -14.46
N PHE A 80 3.00 0.54 -14.91
CA PHE A 80 4.15 -0.04 -15.60
C PHE A 80 3.71 -1.18 -16.51
N ASN A 81 4.53 -1.45 -17.53
CA ASN A 81 4.29 -2.52 -18.48
C ASN A 81 4.62 -3.91 -17.88
N GLU A 82 4.30 -4.97 -18.64
CA GLU A 82 4.45 -6.35 -18.19
C GLU A 82 5.91 -6.72 -17.84
N GLU A 83 6.88 -6.23 -18.61
CA GLU A 83 8.30 -6.49 -18.34
C GLU A 83 8.75 -5.87 -17.02
N ALA A 84 8.39 -4.61 -16.78
CA ALA A 84 8.67 -3.93 -15.53
C ALA A 84 7.94 -4.57 -14.34
N LEU A 85 6.69 -5.04 -14.54
CA LEU A 85 5.96 -5.80 -13.53
C LEU A 85 6.71 -7.09 -13.15
N LYS A 86 7.12 -7.89 -14.13
CA LYS A 86 7.87 -9.13 -13.89
C LYS A 86 9.17 -8.87 -13.12
N LYS A 87 9.94 -7.83 -13.51
CA LYS A 87 11.15 -7.42 -12.79
C LYS A 87 10.87 -7.04 -11.33
N LYS A 88 9.79 -6.31 -11.07
CA LYS A 88 9.38 -5.95 -9.71
C LYS A 88 8.98 -7.19 -8.90
N LEU A 89 8.18 -8.09 -9.45
CA LEU A 89 7.75 -9.32 -8.79
C LEU A 89 8.94 -10.22 -8.37
N MET A 90 10.03 -10.25 -9.16
CA MET A 90 11.25 -10.96 -8.80
C MET A 90 11.95 -10.41 -7.55
N THR A 91 11.67 -9.19 -7.15
CA THR A 91 12.24 -8.56 -5.96
C THR A 91 11.39 -8.74 -4.70
N VAL A 92 10.18 -9.28 -4.82
CA VAL A 92 9.26 -9.49 -3.70
C VAL A 92 9.76 -10.59 -2.78
N ASN A 93 9.72 -10.36 -1.47
CA ASN A 93 10.15 -11.33 -0.45
C ASN A 93 8.97 -12.02 0.23
N ALA A 94 7.80 -11.39 0.26
CA ALA A 94 6.55 -11.96 0.76
C ALA A 94 5.34 -11.21 0.19
N ILE A 95 4.20 -11.91 0.20
CA ILE A 95 2.88 -11.33 -0.02
C ILE A 95 2.21 -11.11 1.34
N LEU A 96 1.48 -10.04 1.49
CA LEU A 96 0.61 -9.78 2.64
C LEU A 96 -0.82 -9.62 2.13
N LEU A 97 -1.73 -10.47 2.57
CA LEU A 97 -3.12 -10.45 2.12
C LEU A 97 -4.05 -10.02 3.25
N THR A 98 -4.82 -8.97 3.02
CA THR A 98 -5.88 -8.53 3.93
C THR A 98 -7.08 -9.49 3.89
N HIS A 99 -7.44 -9.95 2.69
CA HIS A 99 -8.49 -10.93 2.42
C HIS A 99 -8.44 -11.42 0.95
N LEU A 100 -9.30 -12.34 0.56
CA LEU A 100 -9.25 -13.01 -0.75
C LEU A 100 -10.34 -12.56 -1.75
N HIS A 101 -10.84 -11.32 -1.67
CA HIS A 101 -11.68 -10.79 -2.74
C HIS A 101 -10.88 -10.61 -4.04
N ALA A 102 -11.57 -10.68 -5.18
CA ALA A 102 -10.91 -10.74 -6.49
C ALA A 102 -10.16 -9.46 -6.85
N ASP A 103 -10.49 -8.34 -6.24
CA ASP A 103 -9.83 -7.06 -6.39
C ASP A 103 -8.61 -6.86 -5.46
N HIS A 104 -8.37 -7.81 -4.51
CA HIS A 104 -7.19 -7.88 -3.65
C HIS A 104 -6.30 -9.09 -3.96
N TRP A 105 -6.87 -10.14 -4.54
CA TRP A 105 -6.18 -11.38 -4.87
C TRP A 105 -6.70 -11.95 -6.20
N ASP A 106 -6.31 -11.35 -7.32
CA ASP A 106 -6.87 -11.69 -8.62
C ASP A 106 -6.24 -12.94 -9.26
N ALA A 107 -6.85 -13.40 -10.34
CA ALA A 107 -6.36 -14.58 -11.06
C ALA A 107 -4.96 -14.36 -11.65
N LYS A 108 -4.66 -13.14 -12.11
CA LYS A 108 -3.35 -12.81 -12.71
C LYS A 108 -2.23 -12.79 -11.68
N ALA A 109 -2.50 -12.32 -10.47
CA ALA A 109 -1.55 -12.43 -9.35
C ALA A 109 -1.24 -13.90 -9.05
N ARG A 110 -2.26 -14.75 -8.97
CA ARG A 110 -2.10 -16.18 -8.75
C ARG A 110 -1.33 -16.89 -9.87
N GLU A 111 -1.44 -16.42 -11.10
CA GLU A 111 -0.68 -16.92 -12.26
C GLU A 111 0.80 -16.51 -12.20
N LEU A 112 1.06 -15.23 -11.92
CA LEU A 112 2.40 -14.66 -12.03
C LEU A 112 3.30 -14.92 -10.82
N LEU A 113 2.72 -15.13 -9.63
CA LEU A 113 3.48 -15.29 -8.40
C LEU A 113 4.00 -16.74 -8.25
N ASN A 114 5.24 -16.84 -7.78
CA ASN A 114 5.83 -18.13 -7.43
C ASN A 114 5.01 -18.80 -6.32
N LYS A 115 4.70 -20.08 -6.48
CA LYS A 115 3.89 -20.86 -5.54
C LYS A 115 4.58 -21.10 -4.19
N GLU A 116 5.90 -20.97 -4.16
CA GLU A 116 6.72 -21.01 -2.92
C GLU A 116 6.95 -19.62 -2.31
N MET A 117 6.29 -18.57 -2.83
CA MET A 117 6.37 -17.24 -2.24
C MET A 117 5.69 -17.23 -0.86
N PRO A 118 6.37 -16.78 0.20
CA PRO A 118 5.74 -16.63 1.51
C PRO A 118 4.51 -15.73 1.45
N ILE A 119 3.37 -16.24 1.91
CA ILE A 119 2.11 -15.49 2.00
C ILE A 119 1.70 -15.36 3.45
N ILE A 120 1.75 -14.14 3.97
CA ILE A 120 1.21 -13.78 5.28
C ILE A 120 -0.26 -13.45 5.08
N CYS A 121 -1.15 -14.16 5.76
CA CYS A 121 -2.59 -14.05 5.57
C CYS A 121 -3.36 -14.29 6.87
N GLN A 122 -4.64 -13.98 6.88
CA GLN A 122 -5.52 -14.37 7.97
C GLN A 122 -5.73 -15.90 8.00
N PRO A 123 -5.91 -16.52 9.18
CA PRO A 123 -6.01 -17.99 9.29
C PRO A 123 -7.12 -18.62 8.45
N THR A 124 -8.23 -17.92 8.24
CA THR A 124 -9.39 -18.39 7.46
C THR A 124 -9.10 -18.59 5.99
N ASP A 125 -8.03 -17.99 5.45
CA ASP A 125 -7.72 -18.00 4.01
C ASP A 125 -6.80 -19.16 3.60
N VAL A 126 -6.18 -19.83 4.57
CA VAL A 126 -5.14 -20.84 4.36
C VAL A 126 -5.57 -21.96 3.40
N GLU A 127 -6.72 -22.56 3.65
CA GLU A 127 -7.19 -23.69 2.86
C GLU A 127 -7.46 -23.30 1.40
N ARG A 128 -8.00 -22.10 1.19
CA ARG A 128 -8.23 -21.59 -0.17
C ARG A 128 -6.92 -21.28 -0.90
N LEU A 129 -5.92 -20.76 -0.21
CA LEU A 129 -4.59 -20.51 -0.78
C LEU A 129 -3.86 -21.82 -1.12
N LYS A 130 -3.95 -22.86 -0.26
CA LYS A 130 -3.44 -24.22 -0.56
C LYS A 130 -4.08 -24.80 -1.82
N GLN A 131 -5.41 -24.71 -1.95
CA GLN A 131 -6.13 -25.18 -3.14
C GLN A 131 -5.71 -24.43 -4.42
N GLN A 132 -5.16 -23.22 -4.30
CA GLN A 132 -4.58 -22.45 -5.40
C GLN A 132 -3.11 -22.79 -5.67
N GLY A 133 -2.55 -23.76 -4.95
CA GLY A 133 -1.21 -24.32 -5.14
C GLY A 133 -0.08 -23.59 -4.41
N PHE A 134 -0.39 -22.67 -3.47
CA PHE A 134 0.65 -22.00 -2.68
C PHE A 134 1.05 -22.84 -1.48
N THR A 135 2.37 -22.96 -1.25
CA THR A 135 2.94 -23.88 -0.25
C THR A 135 3.49 -23.19 1.00
N GLU A 136 4.01 -21.97 0.86
CA GLU A 136 4.62 -21.22 1.96
C GLU A 136 3.62 -20.25 2.58
N LEU A 137 2.65 -20.79 3.34
CA LEU A 137 1.59 -20.01 3.97
C LEU A 137 1.92 -19.72 5.43
N ILE A 138 1.79 -18.47 5.82
CA ILE A 138 2.06 -17.96 7.17
C ILE A 138 0.76 -17.39 7.73
N PRO A 139 -0.09 -18.22 8.35
CA PRO A 139 -1.32 -17.74 8.97
C PRO A 139 -1.00 -16.90 10.21
N LEU A 140 -1.36 -15.64 10.17
CA LEU A 140 -1.13 -14.71 11.28
C LEU A 140 -2.40 -14.52 12.09
N ALA A 141 -2.42 -15.07 13.30
CA ALA A 141 -3.55 -14.93 14.21
C ALA A 141 -3.52 -13.58 14.94
N ASP A 142 -2.38 -13.13 15.43
CA ASP A 142 -2.22 -11.90 16.20
C ASP A 142 -0.93 -11.17 15.82
N HIS A 143 0.24 -11.62 16.29
CA HIS A 143 1.53 -10.97 16.11
C HIS A 143 2.63 -11.97 15.76
N MET A 144 3.60 -11.52 14.95
CA MET A 144 4.83 -12.25 14.65
C MET A 144 6.01 -11.32 14.40
N GLU A 145 7.21 -11.79 14.71
CA GLU A 145 8.45 -11.23 14.19
C GLU A 145 8.86 -11.98 12.92
N TRP A 146 8.97 -11.27 11.81
CA TRP A 146 9.35 -11.85 10.54
C TRP A 146 10.54 -11.10 9.94
N LYS A 147 11.70 -11.77 9.84
CA LYS A 147 12.94 -11.22 9.26
C LYS A 147 13.31 -9.83 9.80
N GLY A 148 13.10 -9.61 11.09
CA GLY A 148 13.45 -8.36 11.80
C GLY A 148 12.44 -7.21 11.61
N ILE A 149 11.21 -7.53 11.22
CA ILE A 149 10.06 -6.62 11.28
C ILE A 149 8.95 -7.27 12.10
N GLY A 150 8.28 -6.47 12.92
CA GLY A 150 7.06 -6.89 13.62
C GLY A 150 5.86 -6.76 12.70
N ILE A 151 5.01 -7.78 12.63
CA ILE A 151 3.75 -7.73 11.88
C ILE A 151 2.63 -8.14 12.83
N THR A 152 1.66 -7.26 13.02
CA THR A 152 0.49 -7.52 13.88
C THR A 152 -0.77 -7.44 13.04
N ARG A 153 -1.62 -8.48 13.15
CA ARG A 153 -2.93 -8.49 12.51
C ARG A 153 -3.94 -7.75 13.39
N THR A 154 -4.77 -6.94 12.75
CA THR A 154 -5.93 -6.28 13.38
C THR A 154 -7.22 -6.78 12.75
N GLY A 155 -8.33 -6.55 13.42
CA GLY A 155 -9.66 -6.75 12.85
C GLY A 155 -10.05 -5.61 11.91
N GLY A 156 -11.23 -5.77 11.31
CA GLY A 156 -11.92 -4.78 10.50
C GLY A 156 -13.36 -5.21 10.27
N GLN A 157 -14.18 -4.31 9.75
CA GLN A 157 -15.59 -4.56 9.47
C GLN A 157 -15.89 -4.16 8.00
N HIS A 158 -16.02 -5.16 7.13
CA HIS A 158 -16.27 -4.95 5.69
C HIS A 158 -17.76 -4.74 5.41
N GLY A 159 -18.29 -3.62 5.92
CA GLY A 159 -19.70 -3.25 5.86
C GLY A 159 -20.50 -3.66 7.10
N THR A 160 -21.82 -3.40 7.06
CA THR A 160 -22.75 -3.62 8.16
C THR A 160 -23.82 -4.65 7.81
N GLY A 161 -24.51 -5.18 8.85
CA GLY A 161 -25.66 -6.05 8.70
C GLY A 161 -25.40 -7.29 7.84
N GLU A 162 -26.35 -7.67 7.00
CA GLU A 162 -26.25 -8.86 6.15
C GLU A 162 -25.16 -8.72 5.05
N ILE A 163 -24.90 -7.50 4.60
CA ILE A 163 -23.84 -7.25 3.61
C ILE A 163 -22.49 -7.52 4.25
N GLY A 164 -22.22 -6.97 5.44
CA GLY A 164 -20.98 -7.23 6.16
C GLY A 164 -20.72 -8.70 6.43
N LYS A 165 -21.80 -9.47 6.79
CA LYS A 165 -21.68 -10.93 6.94
C LYS A 165 -21.28 -11.63 5.64
N ARG A 166 -21.81 -11.20 4.49
CA ARG A 166 -21.50 -11.80 3.18
C ARG A 166 -20.10 -11.44 2.68
N MET A 167 -19.59 -10.27 3.03
CA MET A 167 -18.21 -9.87 2.70
C MET A 167 -17.20 -10.74 3.43
N GLY A 168 -17.55 -11.27 4.60
CA GLY A 168 -16.70 -12.15 5.38
C GLY A 168 -15.61 -11.40 6.15
N PRO A 169 -14.69 -12.15 6.76
CA PRO A 169 -13.64 -11.59 7.58
C PRO A 169 -12.60 -10.85 6.72
N VAL A 170 -12.14 -9.72 7.23
CA VAL A 170 -11.02 -8.93 6.70
C VAL A 170 -9.99 -8.67 7.78
N SER A 171 -8.77 -8.42 7.39
CA SER A 171 -7.68 -8.09 8.30
C SER A 171 -7.02 -6.79 7.91
N GLY A 172 -6.72 -5.98 8.93
CA GLY A 172 -5.70 -4.96 8.81
C GLY A 172 -4.37 -5.48 9.33
N TYR A 173 -3.28 -4.74 9.07
CA TYR A 173 -1.94 -5.10 9.54
C TYR A 173 -1.17 -3.88 10.00
N VAL A 174 -0.53 -3.98 11.16
CA VAL A 174 0.48 -3.02 11.61
C VAL A 174 1.85 -3.63 11.35
N ILE A 175 2.64 -2.98 10.49
CA ILE A 175 4.02 -3.37 10.19
C ILE A 175 4.93 -2.40 10.95
N ALA A 176 5.80 -2.92 11.81
CA ALA A 176 6.71 -2.12 12.63
C ALA A 176 8.17 -2.48 12.36
N HIS A 177 9.02 -1.47 12.27
CA HIS A 177 10.47 -1.65 12.23
C HIS A 177 11.15 -0.50 12.97
N LYS A 178 11.95 -0.85 13.99
CA LYS A 178 12.58 0.13 14.90
C LYS A 178 11.51 1.03 15.56
N LYS A 179 11.57 2.34 15.28
CA LYS A 179 10.63 3.34 15.83
C LYS A 179 9.59 3.80 14.82
N GLN A 180 9.46 3.11 13.69
CA GLN A 180 8.48 3.47 12.67
C GLN A 180 7.46 2.35 12.49
N SER A 181 6.22 2.72 12.23
CA SER A 181 5.13 1.79 12.01
C SER A 181 4.13 2.28 10.97
N LEU A 182 3.65 1.33 10.17
CA LEU A 182 2.65 1.52 9.13
C LEU A 182 1.44 0.65 9.46
N TYR A 183 0.27 1.25 9.55
CA TYR A 183 -0.99 0.53 9.65
C TYR A 183 -1.70 0.52 8.30
N ILE A 184 -2.04 -0.67 7.81
CA ILE A 184 -2.87 -0.91 6.62
C ILE A 184 -4.20 -1.42 7.14
N ALA A 185 -5.27 -0.64 6.97
CA ALA A 185 -6.58 -0.97 7.54
C ALA A 185 -7.30 -2.11 6.79
N GLY A 186 -7.00 -2.29 5.48
CA GLY A 186 -7.73 -3.21 4.61
C GLY A 186 -9.13 -2.69 4.27
N ASP A 187 -9.98 -3.57 3.74
CA ASP A 187 -11.37 -3.23 3.39
C ASP A 187 -12.25 -3.21 4.65
N THR A 188 -12.35 -2.07 5.25
CA THR A 188 -13.15 -1.83 6.45
C THR A 188 -13.82 -0.48 6.36
N ILE A 189 -14.97 -0.32 7.00
CA ILE A 189 -15.53 0.97 7.36
C ILE A 189 -14.83 1.50 8.61
N TRP A 190 -15.09 2.76 8.99
CA TRP A 190 -14.72 3.23 10.32
C TRP A 190 -15.48 2.42 11.38
N CYS A 191 -14.76 1.72 12.23
CA CYS A 191 -15.33 0.84 13.25
C CYS A 191 -14.44 0.75 14.49
N GLU A 192 -14.93 0.07 15.50
CA GLU A 192 -14.23 -0.09 16.78
C GLU A 192 -12.87 -0.78 16.64
N ASP A 193 -12.73 -1.75 15.71
CA ASP A 193 -11.46 -2.45 15.48
C ASP A 193 -10.39 -1.52 14.93
N VAL A 194 -10.75 -0.64 13.99
CA VAL A 194 -9.84 0.38 13.45
C VAL A 194 -9.43 1.37 14.54
N LYS A 195 -10.39 1.83 15.33
CA LYS A 195 -10.12 2.74 16.45
C LYS A 195 -9.16 2.10 17.46
N LYS A 196 -9.42 0.86 17.88
CA LYS A 196 -8.54 0.11 18.80
C LYS A 196 -7.15 -0.08 18.22
N ALA A 197 -7.02 -0.37 16.93
CA ALA A 197 -5.72 -0.50 16.28
C ALA A 197 -4.92 0.81 16.34
N ILE A 198 -5.56 1.94 16.04
CA ILE A 198 -4.94 3.27 16.11
C ILE A 198 -4.55 3.59 17.56
N ASP A 199 -5.45 3.42 18.51
CA ASP A 199 -5.23 3.75 19.93
C ASP A 199 -4.10 2.88 20.53
N ARG A 200 -4.05 1.60 20.19
CA ARG A 200 -3.08 0.65 20.75
C ARG A 200 -1.69 0.78 20.15
N TYR A 201 -1.60 0.90 18.83
CA TYR A 201 -0.33 0.83 18.12
C TYR A 201 0.26 2.18 17.75
N GLN A 202 -0.51 3.27 17.82
CA GLN A 202 -0.07 4.64 17.53
C GLN A 202 0.81 4.72 16.26
N PRO A 203 0.32 4.25 15.09
CA PRO A 203 1.13 4.17 13.88
C PRO A 203 1.58 5.55 13.42
N ASP A 204 2.76 5.63 12.80
CA ASP A 204 3.25 6.88 12.19
C ASP A 204 2.53 7.19 10.89
N HIS A 205 2.11 6.14 10.16
CA HIS A 205 1.37 6.26 8.92
C HIS A 205 0.23 5.24 8.86
N ILE A 206 -0.92 5.67 8.34
CA ILE A 206 -2.10 4.82 8.16
C ILE A 206 -2.46 4.81 6.68
N ILE A 207 -2.69 3.62 6.13
CA ILE A 207 -3.26 3.44 4.79
C ILE A 207 -4.69 2.91 4.97
N VAL A 208 -5.65 3.61 4.41
CA VAL A 208 -7.07 3.26 4.45
C VAL A 208 -7.62 3.04 3.05
N ASN A 209 -8.47 2.03 2.91
CA ASN A 209 -9.18 1.75 1.68
C ASN A 209 -10.45 2.60 1.65
N GLY A 210 -10.44 3.63 0.78
CA GLY A 210 -11.53 4.56 0.57
C GLY A 210 -12.50 4.11 -0.52
N GLY A 211 -13.07 5.09 -1.21
CA GLY A 211 -13.97 4.87 -2.35
C GLY A 211 -15.43 4.68 -1.96
N GLY A 212 -15.75 4.51 -0.67
CA GLY A 212 -17.12 4.30 -0.22
C GLY A 212 -17.82 3.22 -1.05
N ALA A 213 -17.12 2.09 -1.30
CA ALA A 213 -17.61 1.00 -2.12
C ALA A 213 -18.95 0.50 -1.58
N ARG A 214 -19.93 0.34 -2.46
CA ARG A 214 -21.25 -0.17 -2.07
C ARG A 214 -21.98 -0.83 -3.23
N PHE A 215 -22.93 -1.67 -2.88
CA PHE A 215 -23.86 -2.28 -3.80
C PHE A 215 -25.10 -1.39 -4.02
N LEU A 216 -25.99 -1.79 -4.91
CA LEU A 216 -27.27 -1.09 -5.13
C LEU A 216 -28.12 -0.99 -3.86
N GLN A 217 -27.93 -1.92 -2.94
CA GLN A 217 -28.61 -1.92 -1.65
C GLN A 217 -27.59 -2.05 -0.52
N GLY A 218 -27.82 -1.33 0.56
CA GLY A 218 -26.98 -1.34 1.75
C GLY A 218 -26.04 -0.16 1.85
N ASP A 219 -25.30 -0.14 2.95
CA ASP A 219 -24.34 0.90 3.27
C ASP A 219 -22.96 0.65 2.61
N ALA A 220 -22.06 1.61 2.77
CA ALA A 220 -20.69 1.45 2.32
C ALA A 220 -19.99 0.27 3.01
N ILE A 221 -19.13 -0.41 2.28
CA ILE A 221 -18.33 -1.55 2.75
C ILE A 221 -16.84 -1.22 2.86
N THR A 222 -16.42 -0.06 2.37
CA THR A 222 -15.09 0.55 2.59
C THR A 222 -15.27 1.97 3.09
N MET A 223 -14.20 2.62 3.54
CA MET A 223 -14.28 3.95 4.12
C MET A 223 -14.79 5.00 3.13
N THR A 224 -15.73 5.81 3.61
CA THR A 224 -16.22 7.02 2.95
C THR A 224 -15.38 8.23 3.33
N GLY A 225 -15.59 9.36 2.66
CA GLY A 225 -14.97 10.63 3.07
C GLY A 225 -15.31 11.03 4.52
N LYS A 226 -16.51 10.68 5.00
CA LYS A 226 -16.88 10.89 6.42
C LYS A 226 -16.04 10.04 7.36
N ASP A 227 -15.78 8.78 6.99
CA ASP A 227 -14.93 7.88 7.79
C ASP A 227 -13.49 8.40 7.87
N ILE A 228 -12.97 8.98 6.79
CA ILE A 228 -11.63 9.61 6.81
C ILE A 228 -11.57 10.78 7.80
N LEU A 229 -12.64 11.56 7.91
CA LEU A 229 -12.71 12.62 8.95
C LEU A 229 -12.66 12.01 10.36
N GLU A 230 -13.36 10.91 10.61
CA GLU A 230 -13.31 10.25 11.93
C GLU A 230 -11.91 9.70 12.23
N VAL A 231 -11.25 9.05 11.27
CA VAL A 231 -9.86 8.61 11.41
C VAL A 231 -8.95 9.79 11.74
N SER A 232 -9.07 10.90 11.01
CA SER A 232 -8.21 12.08 11.20
C SER A 232 -8.34 12.74 12.58
N LYS A 233 -9.51 12.62 13.23
CA LYS A 233 -9.75 13.17 14.57
C LYS A 233 -9.03 12.40 15.67
N VAL A 234 -8.82 11.11 15.51
CA VAL A 234 -8.29 10.23 16.57
C VAL A 234 -6.78 9.99 16.48
N THR A 235 -6.12 10.53 15.47
CA THR A 235 -4.67 10.32 15.29
C THR A 235 -3.98 11.59 14.80
N LYS A 236 -2.65 11.63 14.99
CA LYS A 236 -1.75 12.60 14.34
C LYS A 236 -0.90 11.97 13.24
N ALA A 237 -1.08 10.67 12.99
CA ALA A 237 -0.40 9.96 11.92
C ALA A 237 -0.71 10.58 10.55
N SER A 238 0.21 10.42 9.60
CA SER A 238 -0.09 10.65 8.19
C SER A 238 -1.08 9.60 7.70
N ILE A 239 -2.05 10.00 6.88
CA ILE A 239 -3.09 9.10 6.35
C ILE A 239 -2.99 9.10 4.82
N SER A 240 -2.93 7.91 4.21
CA SER A 240 -3.06 7.74 2.76
C SER A 240 -4.37 7.05 2.43
N VAL A 241 -5.17 7.67 1.56
CA VAL A 241 -6.41 7.08 1.04
C VAL A 241 -6.12 6.41 -0.29
N VAL A 242 -6.33 5.11 -0.36
CA VAL A 242 -6.12 4.25 -1.54
C VAL A 242 -7.44 3.55 -1.91
N HIS A 243 -7.44 2.57 -2.80
CA HIS A 243 -8.63 1.80 -3.21
C HIS A 243 -9.64 2.66 -4.00
N LEU A 244 -9.14 3.58 -4.82
CA LEU A 244 -9.96 4.54 -5.54
C LEU A 244 -10.00 4.24 -7.04
N GLU A 245 -11.17 4.47 -7.67
CA GLU A 245 -11.36 4.53 -9.13
C GLU A 245 -10.97 3.28 -9.94
N THR A 246 -10.74 2.14 -9.28
CA THR A 246 -10.28 0.91 -9.95
C THR A 246 -11.40 -0.11 -10.15
N ILE A 247 -12.36 -0.15 -9.25
CA ILE A 247 -13.49 -1.07 -9.30
C ILE A 247 -14.82 -0.33 -9.41
N ASN A 248 -15.78 -0.97 -10.07
CA ASN A 248 -17.00 -0.31 -10.53
C ASN A 248 -18.00 0.07 -9.44
N HIS A 249 -17.83 -0.38 -8.21
CA HIS A 249 -18.72 -0.04 -7.10
C HIS A 249 -18.11 0.93 -6.06
N CYS A 250 -16.90 1.43 -6.28
CA CYS A 250 -16.37 2.59 -5.56
C CYS A 250 -17.04 3.86 -6.08
N LEU A 251 -17.88 4.50 -5.26
CA LEU A 251 -18.67 5.65 -5.68
C LEU A 251 -17.96 6.97 -5.47
N GLU A 252 -17.12 7.08 -4.43
CA GLU A 252 -16.33 8.28 -4.14
C GLU A 252 -14.98 8.18 -4.86
N LYS A 253 -14.62 9.24 -5.59
CA LYS A 253 -13.42 9.32 -6.43
C LYS A 253 -12.33 10.14 -5.73
N ARG A 254 -11.12 10.11 -6.26
CA ARG A 254 -10.01 10.97 -5.80
C ARG A 254 -10.41 12.44 -5.69
N LYS A 255 -11.23 12.95 -6.61
CA LYS A 255 -11.74 14.32 -6.59
C LYS A 255 -12.57 14.59 -5.33
N ASP A 256 -13.49 13.70 -5.01
CA ASP A 256 -14.42 13.88 -3.89
C ASP A 256 -13.64 13.87 -2.55
N PHE A 257 -12.67 12.98 -2.41
CA PHE A 257 -11.78 12.97 -1.24
C PHE A 257 -10.91 14.24 -1.15
N ARG A 258 -10.38 14.75 -2.29
CA ARG A 258 -9.60 15.99 -2.29
C ARG A 258 -10.45 17.18 -1.82
N GLU A 259 -11.68 17.28 -2.27
CA GLU A 259 -12.63 18.32 -1.83
C GLU A 259 -12.90 18.23 -0.32
N ILE A 260 -13.16 17.03 0.21
CA ILE A 260 -13.36 16.82 1.65
C ILE A 260 -12.11 17.19 2.46
N ILE A 261 -10.92 16.78 2.01
CA ILE A 261 -9.65 17.10 2.65
C ILE A 261 -9.42 18.60 2.69
N GLU A 262 -9.69 19.32 1.61
CA GLU A 262 -9.52 20.76 1.49
C GLU A 262 -10.51 21.52 2.40
N GLN A 263 -11.79 21.17 2.33
CA GLN A 263 -12.84 21.79 3.16
C GLN A 263 -12.58 21.65 4.66
N ASN A 264 -11.91 20.57 5.08
CA ASN A 264 -11.59 20.29 6.48
C ASN A 264 -10.13 20.63 6.87
N GLN A 265 -9.36 21.27 5.98
CA GLN A 265 -7.98 21.70 6.22
C GLN A 265 -7.02 20.55 6.61
N LEU A 266 -7.23 19.36 6.02
CA LEU A 266 -6.49 18.13 6.33
C LEU A 266 -5.31 17.86 5.39
N GLN A 267 -4.94 18.78 4.47
CA GLN A 267 -3.92 18.56 3.43
C GLN A 267 -2.53 18.23 4.00
N LYS A 268 -2.26 18.56 5.26
CA LYS A 268 -0.99 18.24 5.93
C LYS A 268 -0.98 16.83 6.54
N GLN A 269 -2.15 16.23 6.75
CA GLN A 269 -2.31 14.93 7.40
C GLN A 269 -2.78 13.85 6.45
N VAL A 270 -3.69 14.18 5.52
CA VAL A 270 -4.33 13.22 4.60
C VAL A 270 -3.84 13.45 3.19
N MET A 271 -3.35 12.40 2.55
CA MET A 271 -2.89 12.41 1.16
C MET A 271 -3.64 11.35 0.33
N ILE A 272 -3.72 11.59 -0.97
CA ILE A 272 -4.25 10.64 -1.95
C ILE A 272 -3.12 10.37 -2.93
N PRO A 273 -2.36 9.28 -2.75
CA PRO A 273 -1.24 8.96 -3.63
C PRO A 273 -1.72 8.62 -5.03
N ASP A 274 -1.00 9.09 -6.04
CA ASP A 274 -1.24 8.66 -7.42
C ASP A 274 -0.67 7.27 -7.66
N ASP A 275 -1.28 6.52 -8.59
CA ASP A 275 -0.81 5.19 -8.97
C ASP A 275 0.63 5.27 -9.51
N GLY A 276 1.50 4.40 -9.04
CA GLY A 276 2.94 4.41 -9.34
C GLY A 276 3.77 5.33 -8.44
N SER A 277 3.15 6.19 -7.62
CA SER A 277 3.89 7.12 -6.76
C SER A 277 4.44 6.44 -5.50
N TRP A 278 5.61 6.95 -5.04
CA TRP A 278 6.22 6.55 -3.78
C TRP A 278 5.86 7.51 -2.65
N SER A 279 5.50 6.95 -1.52
CA SER A 279 5.28 7.68 -0.26
C SER A 279 6.24 7.19 0.83
N LYS A 280 6.64 8.08 1.73
CA LYS A 280 7.44 7.75 2.92
C LYS A 280 6.51 7.57 4.11
N VAL A 281 6.91 6.67 4.99
CA VAL A 281 6.29 6.48 6.32
C VAL A 281 7.04 7.33 7.34
#